data_09e7ab9da0b47a3aafebb649de7efeff
#
_entry.id   09e7ab9da0b47a3aafebb649de7efeff
#
_cell.length_a   1.000
_cell.length_b   1.000
_cell.length_c   1.000
_cell.angle_alpha   90.00
_cell.angle_beta   90.00
_cell.angle_gamma   90.00
#
_symmetry.space_group_name_H-M   'P 1'
#
loop_
_entity.id
_entity.type
_entity.pdbx_description
1 polymer ?
#
loop_
_entity_poly.entity_id
_entity_poly.type
_entity_poly.pdbx_seq_one_letter_code
_entity_poly.pdbx_strand_id
1 'polypeptide(L)'
;MKHTTLFLGLFFLALTSFGQKNPFLDRTYWRSNPSIQDIDQKIAAGHDIAALNGNAFDAVSYALIEKVDNITIQYLLSKKGNGVNKITHDGRTYLFWAAYKSNLEMIQFLMDRSAKTDILDDNGNTALTFAAATGQVNTKLYDLLIKHGFNPKVEKNHSGANALLLVAPYIKDFSLIDYFTSIGIDIRSTDNIGNGMFNYAAKTGNVALLKHLVEKGLPYKELAADGGNAMIFASRGTRNITNGLDVYEYLESLGVNPNVVTKDGITPLHAIAGKVKDREIYNYFLSKGVNINQADNKGRTAFTNALTRNSLDIVQLLLDKGADVNIKDKNGNNLAYHLIRSYRSNKFEEFQQKVKLLSDRGLNIAQHQQDGNSLYHLALETNDLKLLLWVRENKVDVNFKNKNGLTALHKAAMTSKDVSILKYLLSIGADKTIKTDFDESVYDLASENELLQKNNIDIQFLK
;
A
#
# COMPACT_ATOMS: atom_id res chain seq x y z
N MET A 1 -63.99 46.05 -21.43
CA MET A 1 -63.67 44.80 -20.72
C MET A 1 -62.26 44.38 -21.12
N LYS A 2 -61.28 44.60 -20.24
CA LYS A 2 -59.89 44.26 -20.44
C LYS A 2 -59.65 43.01 -19.69
N HIS A 3 -59.26 41.92 -20.42
CA HIS A 3 -58.79 40.65 -19.81
C HIS A 3 -57.29 40.74 -19.56
N THR A 4 -56.91 40.71 -18.29
CA THR A 4 -55.51 40.62 -17.87
C THR A 4 -55.17 39.14 -17.63
N THR A 5 -54.33 38.57 -18.49
CA THR A 5 -53.84 37.21 -18.37
C THR A 5 -52.63 37.21 -17.45
N LEU A 6 -52.73 36.56 -16.31
CA LEU A 6 -51.66 36.39 -15.33
C LEU A 6 -50.78 35.18 -15.78
N PHE A 7 -49.53 35.44 -16.21
CA PHE A 7 -48.53 34.39 -16.45
C PHE A 7 -47.86 34.01 -15.14
N LEU A 8 -48.17 32.83 -14.62
CA LEU A 8 -47.44 32.22 -13.51
C LEU A 8 -46.18 31.56 -14.08
N GLY A 9 -45.02 32.21 -13.91
CA GLY A 9 -43.71 31.62 -14.23
C GLY A 9 -43.32 30.62 -13.16
N LEU A 10 -43.35 29.32 -13.49
CA LEU A 10 -42.71 28.28 -12.67
C LEU A 10 -41.18 28.40 -12.83
N PHE A 11 -40.53 28.91 -11.82
CA PHE A 11 -39.06 28.84 -11.69
C PHE A 11 -38.68 27.40 -11.30
N PHE A 12 -38.26 26.59 -12.24
CA PHE A 12 -37.53 25.35 -11.97
C PHE A 12 -36.13 25.74 -11.48
N LEU A 13 -35.91 25.73 -10.17
CA LEU A 13 -34.59 25.67 -9.58
C LEU A 13 -33.99 24.29 -9.90
N ALA A 14 -33.22 24.22 -10.95
CA ALA A 14 -32.31 23.09 -11.17
C ALA A 14 -31.24 23.14 -10.07
N LEU A 15 -31.47 22.44 -8.98
CA LEU A 15 -30.43 22.13 -8.01
C LEU A 15 -29.38 21.28 -8.72
N THR A 16 -28.32 21.92 -9.18
CA THR A 16 -27.08 21.22 -9.57
C THR A 16 -26.57 20.56 -8.30
N SER A 17 -26.92 19.29 -8.10
CA SER A 17 -26.32 18.43 -7.10
C SER A 17 -24.86 18.22 -7.48
N PHE A 18 -23.99 19.11 -7.07
CA PHE A 18 -22.59 18.76 -6.87
C PHE A 18 -22.62 17.62 -5.85
N GLY A 19 -22.23 16.41 -6.27
CA GLY A 19 -22.23 15.24 -5.41
C GLY A 19 -21.44 15.54 -4.13
N GLN A 20 -22.14 15.93 -3.06
CA GLN A 20 -21.52 16.17 -1.77
C GLN A 20 -20.80 14.88 -1.34
N LYS A 21 -19.49 15.01 -1.11
CA LYS A 21 -18.66 13.89 -0.65
C LYS A 21 -19.30 13.30 0.62
N ASN A 22 -19.61 12.01 0.61
CA ASN A 22 -20.22 11.34 1.74
C ASN A 22 -19.31 11.44 2.99
N PRO A 23 -19.69 12.15 4.06
CA PRO A 23 -18.86 12.37 5.24
C PRO A 23 -18.57 11.06 5.98
N PHE A 24 -19.44 10.07 5.89
CA PHE A 24 -19.26 8.77 6.52
C PHE A 24 -18.06 7.98 5.95
N LEU A 25 -17.61 8.35 4.76
CA LEU A 25 -16.41 7.77 4.11
C LEU A 25 -15.15 8.59 4.39
N ASP A 26 -15.24 9.65 5.20
CA ASP A 26 -14.09 10.43 5.65
C ASP A 26 -13.69 10.00 7.07
N ARG A 27 -12.49 9.45 7.20
CA ARG A 27 -11.95 9.01 8.48
C ARG A 27 -11.83 10.14 9.51
N THR A 28 -11.64 11.40 9.06
CA THR A 28 -11.52 12.55 9.95
C THR A 28 -12.85 12.88 10.65
N TYR A 29 -13.98 12.61 10.01
CA TYR A 29 -15.29 12.75 10.61
C TYR A 29 -15.43 11.87 11.87
N TRP A 30 -14.97 10.62 11.81
CA TRP A 30 -15.06 9.68 12.92
C TRP A 30 -14.10 9.99 14.07
N ARG A 31 -12.99 10.70 13.82
CA ARG A 31 -12.08 11.19 14.89
C ARG A 31 -12.71 12.23 15.79
N SER A 32 -13.75 12.93 15.34
CA SER A 32 -14.47 13.89 16.15
C SER A 32 -15.44 13.26 17.16
N ASN A 33 -15.58 11.92 17.14
CA ASN A 33 -16.56 11.17 17.94
C ASN A 33 -17.98 11.74 17.77
N PRO A 34 -18.58 11.71 16.56
CA PRO A 34 -19.83 12.37 16.25
C PRO A 34 -20.99 11.80 17.05
N SER A 35 -21.92 12.66 17.45
CA SER A 35 -23.15 12.25 18.14
C SER A 35 -24.12 11.51 17.20
N ILE A 36 -25.00 10.68 17.75
CA ILE A 36 -26.07 10.02 16.98
C ILE A 36 -26.93 11.06 16.26
N GLN A 37 -27.19 12.19 16.90
CA GLN A 37 -27.99 13.29 16.30
C GLN A 37 -27.29 13.88 15.06
N ASP A 38 -25.97 14.09 15.11
CA ASP A 38 -25.20 14.56 13.95
C ASP A 38 -25.22 13.54 12.82
N ILE A 39 -25.08 12.26 13.14
CA ILE A 39 -25.17 11.17 12.18
C ILE A 39 -26.54 11.14 11.50
N ASP A 40 -27.64 11.28 12.26
CA ASP A 40 -29.01 11.32 11.72
C ASP A 40 -29.23 12.52 10.80
N GLN A 41 -28.69 13.68 11.14
CA GLN A 41 -28.75 14.87 10.27
C GLN A 41 -28.04 14.59 8.92
N LYS A 42 -26.91 13.90 8.92
CA LYS A 42 -26.21 13.53 7.67
C LYS A 42 -26.99 12.49 6.85
N ILE A 43 -27.61 11.51 7.52
CA ILE A 43 -28.48 10.53 6.86
C ILE A 43 -29.70 11.25 6.23
N ALA A 44 -30.34 12.17 6.97
CA ALA A 44 -31.45 12.96 6.47
C ALA A 44 -31.07 13.86 5.28
N ALA A 45 -29.83 14.31 5.23
CA ALA A 45 -29.27 15.04 4.09
C ALA A 45 -28.94 14.14 2.85
N GLY A 46 -29.28 12.83 2.92
CA GLY A 46 -29.13 11.91 1.79
C GLY A 46 -27.80 11.17 1.71
N HIS A 47 -26.94 11.26 2.74
CA HIS A 47 -25.69 10.50 2.76
C HIS A 47 -25.93 9.05 3.15
N ASP A 48 -25.40 8.12 2.35
CA ASP A 48 -25.52 6.68 2.59
C ASP A 48 -24.56 6.23 3.70
N ILE A 49 -25.14 5.80 4.84
CA ILE A 49 -24.41 5.33 6.03
C ILE A 49 -23.78 3.94 5.82
N ALA A 50 -24.25 3.20 4.83
CA ALA A 50 -23.77 1.85 4.54
C ALA A 50 -22.83 1.79 3.32
N ALA A 51 -22.57 2.92 2.66
CA ALA A 51 -21.68 2.98 1.52
C ALA A 51 -20.24 2.52 1.86
N LEU A 52 -19.59 1.88 0.90
CA LEU A 52 -18.16 1.58 0.93
C LEU A 52 -17.39 2.60 0.09
N ASN A 53 -16.21 3.01 0.54
CA ASN A 53 -15.30 3.79 -0.31
C ASN A 53 -14.51 2.88 -1.28
N GLY A 54 -13.68 3.47 -2.14
CA GLY A 54 -12.87 2.73 -3.11
C GLY A 54 -11.90 1.70 -2.52
N ASN A 55 -11.65 1.75 -1.21
CA ASN A 55 -10.85 0.76 -0.47
C ASN A 55 -11.72 -0.17 0.39
N ALA A 56 -13.03 -0.20 0.18
CA ALA A 56 -13.99 -0.98 0.94
C ALA A 56 -14.05 -0.68 2.45
N PHE A 57 -13.71 0.54 2.89
CA PHE A 57 -14.03 1.02 4.23
C PHE A 57 -15.40 1.69 4.26
N ASP A 58 -16.10 1.55 5.39
CA ASP A 58 -17.38 2.18 5.65
C ASP A 58 -17.44 2.89 7.01
N ALA A 59 -18.62 3.43 7.35
CA ALA A 59 -18.87 4.11 8.61
C ALA A 59 -18.50 3.28 9.85
N VAL A 60 -18.92 2.02 9.90
CA VAL A 60 -18.70 1.13 11.06
C VAL A 60 -17.23 0.78 11.21
N SER A 61 -16.55 0.43 10.13
CA SER A 61 -15.12 0.11 10.16
C SER A 61 -14.28 1.31 10.60
N TYR A 62 -14.59 2.53 10.11
CA TYR A 62 -13.91 3.74 10.57
C TYR A 62 -14.23 4.08 12.02
N ALA A 63 -15.50 3.98 12.47
CA ALA A 63 -15.88 4.21 13.85
C ALA A 63 -15.13 3.27 14.82
N LEU A 64 -15.02 1.98 14.48
CA LEU A 64 -14.23 1.00 15.23
C LEU A 64 -12.73 1.37 15.25
N ILE A 65 -12.16 1.73 14.11
CA ILE A 65 -10.74 2.10 13.97
C ILE A 65 -10.41 3.37 14.76
N GLU A 66 -11.28 4.37 14.75
CA GLU A 66 -11.08 5.65 15.47
C GLU A 66 -11.53 5.59 16.94
N LYS A 67 -12.05 4.44 17.40
CA LYS A 67 -12.52 4.22 18.78
C LYS A 67 -13.66 5.17 19.19
N VAL A 68 -14.61 5.36 18.28
CA VAL A 68 -15.87 6.06 18.59
C VAL A 68 -16.63 5.32 19.70
N ASP A 69 -17.47 6.03 20.45
CA ASP A 69 -18.23 5.45 21.55
C ASP A 69 -19.03 4.22 21.12
N ASN A 70 -18.99 3.15 21.92
CA ASN A 70 -19.63 1.88 21.57
C ASN A 70 -21.13 2.01 21.31
N ILE A 71 -21.82 2.91 22.02
CA ILE A 71 -23.24 3.21 21.78
C ILE A 71 -23.47 3.72 20.35
N THR A 72 -22.59 4.59 19.86
CA THR A 72 -22.64 5.10 18.48
C THR A 72 -22.35 3.97 17.48
N ILE A 73 -21.36 3.09 17.76
CA ILE A 73 -21.04 1.96 16.89
C ILE A 73 -22.23 0.98 16.83
N GLN A 74 -22.88 0.69 17.96
CA GLN A 74 -24.07 -0.16 18.02
C GLN A 74 -25.24 0.47 17.23
N TYR A 75 -25.40 1.77 17.30
CA TYR A 75 -26.39 2.51 16.49
C TYR A 75 -26.10 2.36 14.98
N LEU A 76 -24.84 2.49 14.55
CA LEU A 76 -24.45 2.27 13.15
C LEU A 76 -24.78 0.85 12.68
N LEU A 77 -24.53 -0.15 13.53
CA LEU A 77 -24.83 -1.56 13.25
C LEU A 77 -26.34 -1.85 13.16
N SER A 78 -27.19 -0.99 13.74
CA SER A 78 -28.67 -1.10 13.60
C SER A 78 -29.17 -0.60 12.24
N LYS A 79 -28.37 0.10 11.46
CA LYS A 79 -28.78 0.65 10.17
C LYS A 79 -28.76 -0.43 9.08
N LYS A 80 -29.75 -0.35 8.18
CA LYS A 80 -29.84 -1.24 7.01
C LYS A 80 -28.53 -1.16 6.19
N GLY A 81 -27.98 -2.32 5.83
CA GLY A 81 -26.74 -2.42 5.06
C GLY A 81 -25.46 -2.54 5.91
N ASN A 82 -25.54 -2.40 7.25
CA ASN A 82 -24.43 -2.56 8.18
C ASN A 82 -24.54 -3.88 8.98
N GLY A 83 -24.86 -4.98 8.29
CA GLY A 83 -24.97 -6.30 8.94
C GLY A 83 -23.64 -6.75 9.58
N VAL A 84 -23.74 -7.46 10.70
CA VAL A 84 -22.59 -7.89 11.54
C VAL A 84 -21.46 -8.56 10.76
N ASN A 85 -21.79 -9.31 9.72
CA ASN A 85 -20.83 -10.05 8.89
C ASN A 85 -20.54 -9.35 7.55
N LYS A 86 -20.83 -8.05 7.42
CA LYS A 86 -20.49 -7.28 6.22
C LYS A 86 -18.99 -7.34 5.97
N ILE A 87 -18.64 -7.67 4.73
CA ILE A 87 -17.24 -7.68 4.28
C ILE A 87 -16.80 -6.26 3.96
N THR A 88 -15.66 -5.89 4.49
CA THR A 88 -15.00 -4.60 4.33
C THR A 88 -13.58 -4.78 3.82
N HIS A 89 -12.74 -3.74 3.94
CA HIS A 89 -11.35 -3.73 3.47
C HIS A 89 -10.57 -5.02 3.76
N ASP A 90 -9.90 -5.57 2.75
CA ASP A 90 -9.11 -6.81 2.78
C ASP A 90 -9.90 -8.04 3.27
N GLY A 91 -11.18 -8.15 2.93
CA GLY A 91 -11.99 -9.32 3.31
C GLY A 91 -12.42 -9.36 4.78
N ARG A 92 -12.23 -8.30 5.56
CA ARG A 92 -12.48 -8.26 7.01
C ARG A 92 -13.91 -7.88 7.34
N THR A 93 -14.48 -8.52 8.38
CA THR A 93 -15.73 -8.11 9.02
C THR A 93 -15.47 -7.13 10.16
N TYR A 94 -16.56 -6.59 10.75
CA TYR A 94 -16.44 -5.70 11.91
C TYR A 94 -15.79 -6.36 13.13
N LEU A 95 -15.87 -7.67 13.26
CA LEU A 95 -15.18 -8.42 14.33
C LEU A 95 -13.65 -8.25 14.25
N PHE A 96 -13.09 -8.25 13.05
CA PHE A 96 -11.66 -7.98 12.86
C PHE A 96 -11.27 -6.57 13.33
N TRP A 97 -12.08 -5.56 13.03
CA TRP A 97 -11.80 -4.19 13.44
C TRP A 97 -11.95 -3.97 14.93
N ALA A 98 -12.92 -4.63 15.56
CA ALA A 98 -13.06 -4.65 17.02
C ALA A 98 -11.87 -5.35 17.68
N ALA A 99 -11.40 -6.49 17.13
CA ALA A 99 -10.21 -7.20 17.60
C ALA A 99 -8.93 -6.37 17.38
N TYR A 100 -8.79 -5.69 16.24
CA TYR A 100 -7.70 -4.75 15.95
C TYR A 100 -7.55 -3.66 17.01
N LYS A 101 -8.63 -3.23 17.63
CA LYS A 101 -8.62 -2.19 18.67
C LYS A 101 -8.72 -2.74 20.09
N SER A 102 -8.73 -4.06 20.24
CA SER A 102 -8.96 -4.73 21.53
C SER A 102 -10.21 -4.21 22.25
N ASN A 103 -11.28 -3.93 21.47
CA ASN A 103 -12.55 -3.46 22.00
C ASN A 103 -13.40 -4.66 22.45
N LEU A 104 -13.18 -5.11 23.68
CA LEU A 104 -13.79 -6.31 24.24
C LEU A 104 -15.33 -6.22 24.26
N GLU A 105 -15.88 -5.06 24.58
CA GLU A 105 -17.33 -4.84 24.61
C GLU A 105 -17.95 -5.02 23.22
N MET A 106 -17.33 -4.44 22.19
CA MET A 106 -17.82 -4.59 20.82
C MET A 106 -17.61 -6.00 20.27
N ILE A 107 -16.54 -6.70 20.67
CA ILE A 107 -16.37 -8.12 20.33
C ILE A 107 -17.54 -8.92 20.91
N GLN A 108 -17.84 -8.77 22.21
CA GLN A 108 -18.96 -9.46 22.85
C GLN A 108 -20.28 -9.12 22.16
N PHE A 109 -20.54 -7.83 21.91
CA PHE A 109 -21.75 -7.36 21.22
C PHE A 109 -21.93 -7.99 19.82
N LEU A 110 -20.84 -8.09 19.06
CA LEU A 110 -20.86 -8.68 17.70
C LEU A 110 -21.09 -10.21 17.78
N MET A 111 -20.43 -10.88 18.75
CA MET A 111 -20.62 -12.33 18.96
C MET A 111 -22.05 -12.68 19.39
N ASP A 112 -22.65 -11.87 20.27
CA ASP A 112 -24.06 -12.03 20.71
C ASP A 112 -25.05 -11.87 19.54
N ARG A 113 -24.58 -11.29 18.40
CA ARG A 113 -25.34 -11.11 17.16
C ARG A 113 -24.87 -12.03 16.03
N SER A 114 -24.29 -13.16 16.40
CA SER A 114 -23.86 -14.20 15.47
C SER A 114 -22.79 -13.74 14.47
N ALA A 115 -21.81 -12.95 14.94
CA ALA A 115 -20.61 -12.70 14.15
C ALA A 115 -19.93 -14.03 13.81
N LYS A 116 -19.63 -14.26 12.54
CA LYS A 116 -18.97 -15.46 12.07
C LYS A 116 -17.50 -15.49 12.49
N THR A 117 -17.06 -16.65 12.98
CA THR A 117 -15.68 -16.88 13.45
C THR A 117 -14.79 -17.54 12.40
N ASP A 118 -15.37 -18.08 11.35
CA ASP A 118 -14.72 -18.84 10.28
C ASP A 118 -14.31 -17.99 9.06
N ILE A 119 -14.60 -16.69 9.07
CA ILE A 119 -14.17 -15.78 8.00
C ILE A 119 -12.68 -15.56 8.09
N LEU A 120 -12.01 -15.66 6.95
CA LEU A 120 -10.60 -15.30 6.77
C LEU A 120 -10.47 -14.00 6.00
N ASP A 121 -9.49 -13.16 6.39
CA ASP A 121 -9.12 -11.98 5.60
C ASP A 121 -8.26 -12.38 4.39
N ASP A 122 -7.94 -11.43 3.50
CA ASP A 122 -7.14 -11.67 2.28
C ASP A 122 -5.72 -12.22 2.57
N ASN A 123 -5.25 -12.17 3.82
CA ASN A 123 -3.99 -12.76 4.25
C ASN A 123 -4.18 -14.11 4.96
N GLY A 124 -5.41 -14.65 5.00
CA GLY A 124 -5.77 -15.88 5.69
C GLY A 124 -5.83 -15.76 7.21
N ASN A 125 -5.88 -14.54 7.76
CA ASN A 125 -6.06 -14.39 9.19
C ASN A 125 -7.52 -14.60 9.59
N THR A 126 -7.74 -15.23 10.73
CA THR A 126 -8.95 -15.08 11.54
C THR A 126 -8.91 -13.76 12.31
N ALA A 127 -10.00 -13.37 12.98
CA ALA A 127 -9.96 -12.18 13.85
C ALA A 127 -8.93 -12.32 14.98
N LEU A 128 -8.67 -13.55 15.48
CA LEU A 128 -7.66 -13.83 16.51
C LEU A 128 -6.24 -13.62 15.97
N THR A 129 -5.89 -14.24 14.84
CA THR A 129 -4.55 -14.10 14.25
C THR A 129 -4.32 -12.70 13.70
N PHE A 130 -5.35 -12.00 13.22
CA PHE A 130 -5.27 -10.60 12.85
C PHE A 130 -4.97 -9.68 14.05
N ALA A 131 -5.63 -9.91 15.20
CA ALA A 131 -5.30 -9.18 16.43
C ALA A 131 -3.83 -9.34 16.79
N ALA A 132 -3.30 -10.55 16.76
CA ALA A 132 -1.89 -10.85 17.00
C ALA A 132 -0.97 -10.15 15.97
N ALA A 133 -1.29 -10.23 14.67
CA ALA A 133 -0.52 -9.61 13.59
C ALA A 133 -0.48 -8.08 13.69
N THR A 134 -1.47 -7.48 14.33
CA THR A 134 -1.56 -6.02 14.56
C THR A 134 -1.06 -5.58 15.93
N GLY A 135 -0.48 -6.51 16.71
CA GLY A 135 0.23 -6.21 17.94
C GLY A 135 -0.66 -6.10 19.19
N GLN A 136 -1.82 -6.77 19.20
CA GLN A 136 -2.63 -6.81 20.40
C GLN A 136 -1.99 -7.74 21.43
N VAL A 137 -1.64 -7.18 22.58
CA VAL A 137 -0.96 -7.91 23.68
C VAL A 137 -1.88 -8.18 24.88
N ASN A 138 -3.13 -7.74 24.82
CA ASN A 138 -4.12 -7.94 25.89
C ASN A 138 -4.64 -9.38 25.87
N THR A 139 -4.26 -10.20 26.87
CA THR A 139 -4.66 -11.61 26.95
C THR A 139 -6.18 -11.80 27.05
N LYS A 140 -6.91 -10.86 27.73
CA LYS A 140 -8.37 -10.91 27.82
C LYS A 140 -9.06 -10.88 26.46
N LEU A 141 -8.43 -10.27 25.45
CA LEU A 141 -8.93 -10.30 24.07
C LEU A 141 -8.91 -11.74 23.53
N TYR A 142 -7.80 -12.44 23.71
CA TYR A 142 -7.65 -13.82 23.25
C TYR A 142 -8.56 -14.77 24.02
N ASP A 143 -8.67 -14.61 25.34
CA ASP A 143 -9.60 -15.39 26.16
C ASP A 143 -11.04 -15.23 25.68
N LEU A 144 -11.45 -13.99 25.36
CA LEU A 144 -12.79 -13.72 24.85
C LEU A 144 -13.03 -14.37 23.47
N LEU A 145 -12.07 -14.26 22.54
CA LEU A 145 -12.18 -14.90 21.24
C LEU A 145 -12.21 -16.44 21.36
N ILE A 146 -11.35 -17.03 22.20
CA ILE A 146 -11.32 -18.47 22.47
C ILE A 146 -12.66 -18.94 23.05
N LYS A 147 -13.23 -18.21 24.00
CA LYS A 147 -14.55 -18.49 24.56
C LYS A 147 -15.64 -18.58 23.48
N HIS A 148 -15.49 -17.82 22.41
CA HIS A 148 -16.41 -17.79 21.27
C HIS A 148 -16.03 -18.73 20.13
N GLY A 149 -15.11 -19.68 20.35
CA GLY A 149 -14.83 -20.79 19.43
C GLY A 149 -13.58 -20.61 18.55
N PHE A 150 -12.81 -19.54 18.72
CA PHE A 150 -11.49 -19.44 18.06
C PHE A 150 -10.51 -20.44 18.69
N ASN A 151 -9.69 -21.08 17.87
CA ASN A 151 -8.72 -22.06 18.34
C ASN A 151 -7.28 -21.68 17.98
N PRO A 152 -6.55 -21.01 18.89
CA PRO A 152 -5.19 -20.56 18.62
C PRO A 152 -4.17 -21.67 18.33
N LYS A 153 -4.49 -22.94 18.70
CA LYS A 153 -3.60 -24.08 18.42
C LYS A 153 -3.53 -24.45 16.95
N VAL A 154 -4.61 -24.21 16.20
CA VAL A 154 -4.71 -24.62 14.78
C VAL A 154 -4.76 -23.44 13.82
N GLU A 155 -5.20 -22.27 14.29
CA GLU A 155 -5.35 -21.10 13.45
C GLU A 155 -4.01 -20.52 13.02
N LYS A 156 -3.85 -20.39 11.70
CA LYS A 156 -2.66 -19.85 11.05
C LYS A 156 -3.10 -18.99 9.87
N ASN A 157 -2.28 -17.99 9.54
CA ASN A 157 -2.50 -17.23 8.31
C ASN A 157 -1.96 -17.97 7.07
N HIS A 158 -2.09 -17.38 5.88
CA HIS A 158 -1.61 -17.98 4.62
C HIS A 158 -0.10 -18.33 4.64
N SER A 159 0.70 -17.61 5.41
CA SER A 159 2.12 -17.94 5.59
C SER A 159 2.37 -19.07 6.59
N GLY A 160 1.34 -19.63 7.22
CA GLY A 160 1.45 -20.67 8.25
C GLY A 160 1.82 -20.12 9.63
N ALA A 161 1.84 -18.82 9.83
CA ALA A 161 2.16 -18.20 11.12
C ALA A 161 0.95 -18.23 12.05
N ASN A 162 1.13 -18.75 13.27
CA ASN A 162 0.15 -18.72 14.35
C ASN A 162 0.18 -17.39 15.13
N ALA A 163 -0.73 -17.23 16.09
CA ALA A 163 -0.84 -16.01 16.88
C ALA A 163 0.45 -15.65 17.63
N LEU A 164 1.19 -16.62 18.18
CA LEU A 164 2.43 -16.37 18.91
C LEU A 164 3.53 -15.81 17.99
N LEU A 165 3.69 -16.38 16.79
CA LEU A 165 4.64 -15.85 15.81
C LEU A 165 4.25 -14.43 15.37
N LEU A 166 2.96 -14.21 15.11
CA LEU A 166 2.45 -12.92 14.60
C LEU A 166 2.59 -11.80 15.63
N VAL A 167 2.40 -12.10 16.95
CA VAL A 167 2.53 -11.11 18.02
C VAL A 167 3.97 -10.89 18.47
N ALA A 168 4.89 -11.82 18.16
CA ALA A 168 6.29 -11.77 18.61
C ALA A 168 6.98 -10.41 18.43
N PRO A 169 6.79 -9.65 17.31
CA PRO A 169 7.35 -8.32 17.14
C PRO A 169 6.92 -7.30 18.21
N TYR A 170 5.81 -7.54 18.90
CA TYR A 170 5.20 -6.58 19.82
C TYR A 170 5.33 -6.96 21.29
N ILE A 171 5.97 -8.09 21.58
CA ILE A 171 6.19 -8.58 22.95
C ILE A 171 7.19 -7.65 23.66
N LYS A 172 6.75 -7.07 24.79
CA LYS A 172 7.58 -6.20 25.63
C LYS A 172 8.07 -6.93 26.87
N ASP A 173 7.28 -7.84 27.37
CA ASP A 173 7.62 -8.73 28.48
C ASP A 173 7.31 -10.19 28.10
N PHE A 174 7.80 -11.14 28.88
CA PHE A 174 7.73 -12.55 28.52
C PHE A 174 6.41 -13.23 28.92
N SER A 175 5.58 -12.56 29.72
CA SER A 175 4.30 -13.11 30.22
C SER A 175 3.35 -13.49 29.09
N LEU A 176 3.42 -12.78 27.97
CA LEU A 176 2.61 -13.10 26.79
C LEU A 176 3.06 -14.41 26.11
N ILE A 177 4.36 -14.74 26.16
CA ILE A 177 4.86 -16.03 25.70
C ILE A 177 4.30 -17.13 26.58
N ASP A 178 4.39 -16.96 27.92
CA ASP A 178 3.88 -17.92 28.87
C ASP A 178 2.36 -18.10 28.73
N TYR A 179 1.62 -17.03 28.49
CA TYR A 179 0.20 -17.10 28.18
C TYR A 179 -0.09 -17.98 26.97
N PHE A 180 0.52 -17.69 25.80
CA PHE A 180 0.25 -18.47 24.60
C PHE A 180 0.70 -19.93 24.72
N THR A 181 1.79 -20.20 25.42
CA THR A 181 2.24 -21.57 25.67
C THR A 181 1.31 -22.30 26.63
N SER A 182 0.77 -21.64 27.67
CA SER A 182 -0.19 -22.23 28.60
C SER A 182 -1.50 -22.65 27.94
N ILE A 183 -1.93 -21.93 26.90
CA ILE A 183 -3.11 -22.29 26.10
C ILE A 183 -2.78 -23.28 24.97
N GLY A 184 -1.53 -23.77 24.90
CA GLY A 184 -1.10 -24.90 24.08
C GLY A 184 -0.52 -24.55 22.72
N ILE A 185 -0.02 -23.33 22.51
CA ILE A 185 0.80 -23.00 21.33
C ILE A 185 2.25 -23.38 21.65
N ASP A 186 2.88 -24.18 20.81
CA ASP A 186 4.30 -24.52 20.94
C ASP A 186 5.18 -23.31 20.59
N ILE A 187 6.05 -22.91 21.51
CA ILE A 187 7.03 -21.83 21.31
C ILE A 187 8.01 -22.13 20.16
N ARG A 188 8.19 -23.41 19.81
CA ARG A 188 9.02 -23.85 18.69
C ARG A 188 8.28 -23.90 17.36
N SER A 189 7.01 -23.47 17.33
CA SER A 189 6.24 -23.37 16.09
C SER A 189 6.98 -22.56 15.03
N THR A 190 6.82 -22.96 13.78
CA THR A 190 7.34 -22.23 12.63
C THR A 190 6.22 -21.92 11.64
N ASP A 191 6.48 -20.95 10.76
CA ASP A 191 5.66 -20.71 9.58
C ASP A 191 5.93 -21.77 8.48
N ASN A 192 5.25 -21.66 7.32
CA ASN A 192 5.35 -22.65 6.23
C ASN A 192 6.76 -22.81 5.64
N ILE A 193 7.65 -21.86 5.87
CA ILE A 193 9.01 -21.89 5.35
C ILE A 193 10.08 -22.03 6.46
N GLY A 194 9.63 -22.31 7.69
CA GLY A 194 10.53 -22.63 8.80
C GLY A 194 10.99 -21.45 9.66
N ASN A 195 10.39 -20.24 9.50
CA ASN A 195 10.72 -19.13 10.39
C ASN A 195 10.05 -19.29 11.74
N GLY A 196 10.86 -19.35 12.80
CA GLY A 196 10.40 -19.43 14.17
C GLY A 196 10.28 -18.07 14.86
N MET A 197 9.98 -18.14 16.16
CA MET A 197 9.72 -16.97 17.00
C MET A 197 10.89 -15.96 17.00
N PHE A 198 12.15 -16.43 16.97
CA PHE A 198 13.32 -15.55 16.93
C PHE A 198 13.32 -14.65 15.70
N ASN A 199 13.03 -15.21 14.52
CA ASN A 199 12.97 -14.44 13.27
C ASN A 199 11.86 -13.38 13.34
N TYR A 200 10.68 -13.73 13.84
CA TYR A 200 9.56 -12.79 13.99
C TYR A 200 9.88 -11.68 15.01
N ALA A 201 10.48 -12.01 16.15
CA ALA A 201 10.89 -11.04 17.17
C ALA A 201 11.95 -10.05 16.65
N ALA A 202 12.84 -10.50 15.76
CA ALA A 202 13.86 -9.66 15.14
C ALA A 202 13.28 -8.46 14.34
N LYS A 203 12.01 -8.49 13.90
CA LYS A 203 11.39 -7.37 13.17
C LYS A 203 11.42 -6.05 13.94
N THR A 204 11.34 -6.07 15.25
CA THR A 204 11.36 -4.87 16.10
C THR A 204 12.62 -4.74 16.93
N GLY A 205 13.53 -5.72 16.84
CA GLY A 205 14.85 -5.67 17.43
C GLY A 205 14.86 -5.53 18.95
N ASN A 206 13.87 -6.06 19.65
CA ASN A 206 13.91 -6.12 21.10
C ASN A 206 15.04 -7.10 21.53
N VAL A 207 16.24 -6.56 21.72
CA VAL A 207 17.43 -7.34 22.09
C VAL A 207 17.23 -8.15 23.36
N ALA A 208 16.49 -7.63 24.34
CA ALA A 208 16.20 -8.37 25.58
C ALA A 208 15.35 -9.62 25.28
N LEU A 209 14.34 -9.49 24.43
CA LEU A 209 13.54 -10.64 23.97
C LEU A 209 14.40 -11.63 23.19
N LEU A 210 15.22 -11.15 22.25
CA LEU A 210 16.09 -12.02 21.46
C LEU A 210 17.06 -12.81 22.34
N LYS A 211 17.67 -12.18 23.36
CA LYS A 211 18.51 -12.87 24.37
C LYS A 211 17.72 -13.94 25.09
N HIS A 212 16.53 -13.61 25.59
CA HIS A 212 15.68 -14.57 26.30
C HIS A 212 15.32 -15.78 25.43
N LEU A 213 15.05 -15.58 24.13
CA LEU A 213 14.75 -16.69 23.21
C LEU A 213 15.98 -17.58 22.97
N VAL A 214 17.19 -17.01 22.91
CA VAL A 214 18.45 -17.77 22.85
C VAL A 214 18.67 -18.59 24.11
N GLU A 215 18.46 -18.00 25.30
CA GLU A 215 18.58 -18.68 26.59
C GLU A 215 17.59 -19.83 26.73
N LYS A 216 16.38 -19.70 26.15
CA LYS A 216 15.39 -20.78 26.05
C LYS A 216 15.76 -21.84 24.99
N GLY A 217 16.89 -21.71 24.31
CA GLY A 217 17.37 -22.66 23.30
C GLY A 217 16.52 -22.72 22.05
N LEU A 218 15.91 -21.60 21.63
CA LEU A 218 15.22 -21.54 20.34
C LEU A 218 16.21 -21.39 19.19
N PRO A 219 15.89 -21.98 18.02
CA PRO A 219 16.69 -21.84 16.82
C PRO A 219 16.78 -20.37 16.37
N TYR A 220 18.00 -19.90 15.99
CA TYR A 220 18.22 -18.52 15.55
C TYR A 220 19.25 -18.37 14.41
N LYS A 221 19.98 -19.44 14.06
CA LYS A 221 21.00 -19.44 12.99
C LYS A 221 20.49 -20.06 11.70
N GLU A 222 19.47 -20.86 11.79
CA GLU A 222 18.93 -21.64 10.69
C GLU A 222 18.38 -20.73 9.60
N LEU A 223 18.62 -21.14 8.35
CA LEU A 223 18.00 -20.51 7.21
C LEU A 223 16.60 -21.07 7.02
N ALA A 224 15.65 -20.22 6.74
CA ALA A 224 14.35 -20.61 6.26
C ALA A 224 14.43 -21.30 4.88
N ALA A 225 13.37 -21.97 4.46
CA ALA A 225 13.32 -22.65 3.18
C ALA A 225 13.55 -21.73 1.97
N ASP A 226 13.29 -20.43 2.12
CA ASP A 226 13.61 -19.41 1.12
C ASP A 226 15.06 -18.91 1.18
N GLY A 227 15.88 -19.43 2.09
CA GLY A 227 17.25 -18.99 2.34
C GLY A 227 17.38 -17.75 3.23
N GLY A 228 16.29 -17.19 3.71
CA GLY A 228 16.29 -16.04 4.62
C GLY A 228 16.67 -16.41 6.06
N ASN A 229 17.04 -15.41 6.86
CA ASN A 229 17.37 -15.54 8.28
C ASN A 229 16.84 -14.32 9.07
N ALA A 230 17.16 -14.22 10.37
CA ALA A 230 16.75 -13.13 11.23
C ALA A 230 17.20 -11.74 10.73
N MET A 231 18.32 -11.63 9.97
CA MET A 231 18.74 -10.36 9.35
C MET A 231 17.71 -9.82 8.37
N ILE A 232 17.08 -10.69 7.57
CA ILE A 232 16.02 -10.29 6.64
C ILE A 232 14.80 -9.76 7.41
N PHE A 233 14.42 -10.44 8.50
CA PHE A 233 13.29 -10.00 9.35
C PHE A 233 13.59 -8.65 10.02
N ALA A 234 14.77 -8.50 10.61
CA ALA A 234 15.22 -7.25 11.21
C ALA A 234 15.23 -6.09 10.19
N SER A 235 15.70 -6.36 8.97
CA SER A 235 15.74 -5.38 7.87
C SER A 235 14.35 -5.01 7.36
N ARG A 236 13.40 -5.96 7.32
CA ARG A 236 12.01 -5.70 6.98
C ARG A 236 11.30 -4.85 8.04
N GLY A 237 11.64 -5.02 9.32
CA GLY A 237 10.96 -4.34 10.41
C GLY A 237 9.44 -4.55 10.40
N THR A 238 8.72 -3.58 10.96
CA THR A 238 7.25 -3.49 10.84
C THR A 238 6.85 -2.27 10.01
N ARG A 239 5.54 -2.01 9.88
CA ARG A 239 5.03 -0.81 9.18
C ARG A 239 5.59 0.50 9.77
N ASN A 240 5.75 0.54 11.11
CA ASN A 240 6.07 1.77 11.85
C ASN A 240 7.44 1.72 12.54
N ILE A 241 8.14 0.58 12.53
CA ILE A 241 9.39 0.39 13.25
C ILE A 241 10.46 -0.11 12.28
N THR A 242 11.60 0.56 12.32
CA THR A 242 12.87 0.13 11.71
C THR A 242 13.90 -0.04 12.82
N ASN A 243 14.79 -0.99 12.67
CA ASN A 243 15.83 -1.27 13.65
C ASN A 243 17.03 -0.33 13.49
N GLY A 244 17.72 -0.07 14.60
CA GLY A 244 19.01 0.58 14.65
C GLY A 244 20.16 -0.39 14.33
N LEU A 245 21.38 0.15 14.21
CA LEU A 245 22.58 -0.63 13.93
C LEU A 245 22.87 -1.68 15.00
N ASP A 246 22.62 -1.36 16.27
CA ASP A 246 22.80 -2.21 17.45
C ASP A 246 22.12 -3.59 17.32
N VAL A 247 20.97 -3.64 16.67
CA VAL A 247 20.22 -4.89 16.43
C VAL A 247 20.96 -5.78 15.44
N TYR A 248 21.47 -5.21 14.36
CA TYR A 248 22.21 -5.96 13.34
C TYR A 248 23.57 -6.48 13.89
N GLU A 249 24.25 -5.65 14.67
CA GLU A 249 25.49 -6.04 15.35
C GLU A 249 25.23 -7.16 16.38
N TYR A 250 24.13 -7.07 17.12
CA TYR A 250 23.75 -8.14 18.04
C TYR A 250 23.47 -9.45 17.30
N LEU A 251 22.71 -9.43 16.22
CA LEU A 251 22.42 -10.62 15.42
C LEU A 251 23.74 -11.23 14.85
N GLU A 252 24.64 -10.39 14.35
CA GLU A 252 25.96 -10.83 13.87
C GLU A 252 26.80 -11.46 14.99
N SER A 253 26.79 -10.88 16.20
CA SER A 253 27.51 -11.44 17.36
C SER A 253 27.05 -12.85 17.74
N LEU A 254 25.80 -13.18 17.41
CA LEU A 254 25.25 -14.53 17.55
C LEU A 254 25.66 -15.47 16.40
N GLY A 255 26.34 -14.95 15.37
CA GLY A 255 26.73 -15.68 14.17
C GLY A 255 25.64 -15.76 13.09
N VAL A 256 24.60 -14.89 13.15
CA VAL A 256 23.63 -14.75 12.06
C VAL A 256 24.29 -13.98 10.90
N ASN A 257 24.35 -14.59 9.71
CA ASN A 257 25.04 -14.02 8.56
C ASN A 257 24.35 -12.74 8.03
N PRO A 258 25.00 -11.56 8.05
CA PRO A 258 24.44 -10.33 7.49
C PRO A 258 24.44 -10.31 5.94
N ASN A 259 25.31 -11.11 5.28
CA ASN A 259 25.37 -11.24 3.83
C ASN A 259 24.50 -12.40 3.35
N VAL A 260 23.20 -12.35 3.67
CA VAL A 260 22.22 -13.36 3.29
C VAL A 260 21.48 -12.93 2.02
N VAL A 261 21.24 -13.89 1.14
CA VAL A 261 20.43 -13.70 -0.09
C VAL A 261 19.35 -14.77 -0.11
N THR A 262 18.09 -14.37 -0.21
CA THR A 262 16.99 -15.32 -0.35
C THR A 262 16.94 -15.93 -1.76
N LYS A 263 16.18 -17.01 -1.95
CA LYS A 263 15.93 -17.59 -3.28
C LYS A 263 15.31 -16.62 -4.28
N ASP A 264 14.58 -15.63 -3.78
CA ASP A 264 14.02 -14.53 -4.57
C ASP A 264 15.03 -13.41 -4.85
N GLY A 265 16.30 -13.57 -4.46
CA GLY A 265 17.33 -12.55 -4.63
C GLY A 265 17.26 -11.39 -3.63
N ILE A 266 16.42 -11.48 -2.60
CA ILE A 266 16.27 -10.41 -1.59
C ILE A 266 17.45 -10.45 -0.62
N THR A 267 18.07 -9.29 -0.40
CA THR A 267 19.12 -9.06 0.60
C THR A 267 18.61 -8.11 1.70
N PRO A 268 19.31 -7.95 2.82
CA PRO A 268 19.02 -6.92 3.81
C PRO A 268 18.96 -5.51 3.19
N LEU A 269 19.84 -5.18 2.24
CA LEU A 269 19.81 -3.90 1.52
C LEU A 269 18.48 -3.66 0.79
N HIS A 270 17.90 -4.68 0.12
CA HIS A 270 16.58 -4.55 -0.50
C HIS A 270 15.50 -4.19 0.51
N ALA A 271 15.57 -4.81 1.70
CA ALA A 271 14.55 -4.66 2.73
C ALA A 271 14.59 -3.27 3.39
N ILE A 272 15.80 -2.71 3.63
CA ILE A 272 15.96 -1.37 4.24
C ILE A 272 15.77 -0.23 3.24
N ALA A 273 16.10 -0.45 1.96
CA ALA A 273 16.29 0.60 0.96
C ALA A 273 15.08 1.52 0.76
N GLY A 274 13.86 1.02 0.99
CA GLY A 274 12.65 1.83 0.79
C GLY A 274 12.25 2.71 1.99
N LYS A 275 12.94 2.60 3.15
CA LYS A 275 12.43 3.24 4.38
C LYS A 275 13.48 3.68 5.40
N VAL A 276 14.61 2.98 5.50
CA VAL A 276 15.68 3.32 6.44
C VAL A 276 16.45 4.51 5.91
N LYS A 277 16.68 5.53 6.75
CA LYS A 277 17.40 6.76 6.39
C LYS A 277 18.79 6.83 7.02
N ASP A 278 19.11 5.93 7.94
CA ASP A 278 20.39 5.86 8.60
C ASP A 278 21.45 5.30 7.66
N ARG A 279 22.43 6.14 7.28
CA ARG A 279 23.53 5.80 6.36
C ARG A 279 24.46 4.72 6.93
N GLU A 280 24.61 4.66 8.26
CA GLU A 280 25.50 3.70 8.92
C GLU A 280 25.03 2.27 8.70
N ILE A 281 23.72 2.03 8.68
CA ILE A 281 23.14 0.71 8.41
C ILE A 281 23.46 0.24 6.99
N TYR A 282 23.43 1.14 6.00
CA TYR A 282 23.86 0.78 4.63
C TYR A 282 25.35 0.47 4.57
N ASN A 283 26.18 1.33 5.19
CA ASN A 283 27.63 1.09 5.26
C ASN A 283 27.94 -0.22 5.96
N TYR A 284 27.23 -0.56 7.04
CA TYR A 284 27.38 -1.83 7.73
C TYR A 284 27.16 -3.00 6.77
N PHE A 285 26.00 -3.10 6.11
CA PHE A 285 25.73 -4.20 5.20
C PHE A 285 26.72 -4.27 4.02
N LEU A 286 27.11 -3.13 3.47
CA LEU A 286 28.11 -3.08 2.40
C LEU A 286 29.49 -3.55 2.88
N SER A 287 29.90 -3.20 4.12
CA SER A 287 31.16 -3.68 4.72
C SER A 287 31.15 -5.20 4.96
N LYS A 288 29.96 -5.79 5.14
CA LYS A 288 29.79 -7.25 5.27
C LYS A 288 29.73 -7.99 3.92
N GLY A 289 29.94 -7.28 2.81
CA GLY A 289 29.99 -7.84 1.47
C GLY A 289 28.63 -8.04 0.80
N VAL A 290 27.56 -7.44 1.32
CA VAL A 290 26.27 -7.49 0.63
C VAL A 290 26.38 -6.78 -0.72
N ASN A 291 26.11 -7.50 -1.81
CA ASN A 291 26.21 -6.95 -3.15
C ASN A 291 25.14 -5.85 -3.38
N ILE A 292 25.63 -4.62 -3.62
CA ILE A 292 24.78 -3.45 -3.85
C ILE A 292 23.91 -3.59 -5.11
N ASN A 293 24.40 -4.33 -6.11
CA ASN A 293 23.75 -4.57 -7.41
C ASN A 293 23.05 -5.93 -7.48
N GLN A 294 22.88 -6.64 -6.34
CA GLN A 294 22.06 -7.84 -6.31
C GLN A 294 20.66 -7.52 -6.83
N ALA A 295 20.22 -8.27 -7.84
CA ALA A 295 18.85 -8.16 -8.33
C ALA A 295 17.94 -9.19 -7.65
N ASP A 296 16.72 -8.78 -7.36
CA ASP A 296 15.64 -9.68 -6.94
C ASP A 296 15.07 -10.47 -8.15
N ASN A 297 14.13 -11.38 -7.89
CA ASN A 297 13.47 -12.16 -8.94
C ASN A 297 12.63 -11.33 -9.93
N LYS A 298 12.48 -10.03 -9.69
CA LYS A 298 11.85 -9.05 -10.61
C LYS A 298 12.88 -8.17 -11.32
N GLY A 299 14.19 -8.43 -11.12
CA GLY A 299 15.27 -7.64 -11.69
C GLY A 299 15.52 -6.31 -10.98
N ARG A 300 14.92 -6.06 -9.81
CA ARG A 300 15.09 -4.82 -9.06
C ARG A 300 16.22 -4.97 -8.06
N THR A 301 16.99 -3.90 -7.86
CA THR A 301 18.04 -3.83 -6.84
C THR A 301 17.58 -3.03 -5.62
N ALA A 302 18.36 -3.02 -4.56
CA ALA A 302 18.15 -2.12 -3.43
C ALA A 302 18.08 -0.65 -3.88
N PHE A 303 18.89 -0.29 -4.89
CA PHE A 303 18.87 1.07 -5.47
C PHE A 303 17.51 1.42 -6.11
N THR A 304 16.88 0.50 -6.84
CA THR A 304 15.52 0.69 -7.38
C THR A 304 14.51 1.02 -6.27
N ASN A 305 14.60 0.31 -5.13
CA ASN A 305 13.72 0.55 -3.99
C ASN A 305 13.98 1.91 -3.33
N ALA A 306 15.25 2.30 -3.16
CA ALA A 306 15.62 3.61 -2.61
C ALA A 306 15.16 4.75 -3.52
N LEU A 307 15.39 4.64 -4.81
CA LEU A 307 15.02 5.65 -5.81
C LEU A 307 13.53 5.99 -5.74
N THR A 308 12.68 4.98 -5.57
CA THR A 308 11.22 5.15 -5.58
C THR A 308 10.64 5.59 -4.24
N ARG A 309 11.28 5.32 -3.11
CA ARG A 309 10.65 5.46 -1.78
C ARG A 309 11.49 6.21 -0.74
N ASN A 310 12.80 6.35 -0.95
CA ASN A 310 13.69 6.95 0.03
C ASN A 310 14.10 8.38 -0.36
N SER A 311 14.81 9.04 0.55
CA SER A 311 15.34 10.41 0.39
C SER A 311 16.44 10.46 -0.67
N LEU A 312 16.68 11.67 -1.19
CA LEU A 312 17.77 11.95 -2.11
C LEU A 312 19.15 11.59 -1.50
N ASP A 313 19.32 11.78 -0.18
CA ASP A 313 20.56 11.45 0.53
C ASP A 313 20.93 9.96 0.45
N ILE A 314 19.94 9.07 0.62
CA ILE A 314 20.17 7.62 0.49
C ILE A 314 20.39 7.20 -0.97
N VAL A 315 19.67 7.84 -1.92
CA VAL A 315 19.90 7.64 -3.35
C VAL A 315 21.35 8.01 -3.71
N GLN A 316 21.82 9.19 -3.24
CA GLN A 316 23.21 9.64 -3.42
C GLN A 316 24.20 8.66 -2.80
N LEU A 317 23.97 8.23 -1.55
CA LEU A 317 24.83 7.27 -0.86
C LEU A 317 25.02 6.00 -1.69
N LEU A 318 23.94 5.40 -2.18
CA LEU A 318 24.02 4.15 -2.94
C LEU A 318 24.76 4.34 -4.27
N LEU A 319 24.57 5.48 -4.96
CA LEU A 319 25.32 5.82 -6.16
C LEU A 319 26.83 5.95 -5.87
N ASP A 320 27.19 6.64 -4.77
CA ASP A 320 28.58 6.80 -4.36
C ASP A 320 29.25 5.46 -3.97
N LYS A 321 28.42 4.48 -3.57
CA LYS A 321 28.85 3.11 -3.26
C LYS A 321 28.80 2.16 -4.47
N GLY A 322 28.53 2.66 -5.68
CA GLY A 322 28.62 1.90 -6.91
C GLY A 322 27.31 1.23 -7.34
N ALA A 323 26.17 1.75 -6.94
CA ALA A 323 24.90 1.29 -7.51
C ALA A 323 24.84 1.59 -9.01
N ASP A 324 24.52 0.56 -9.81
CA ASP A 324 24.44 0.66 -11.26
C ASP A 324 23.16 1.39 -11.69
N VAL A 325 23.32 2.45 -12.50
CA VAL A 325 22.22 3.23 -13.07
C VAL A 325 21.63 2.61 -14.35
N ASN A 326 22.30 1.62 -14.95
CA ASN A 326 21.91 1.00 -16.22
C ASN A 326 21.10 -0.28 -16.04
N ILE A 327 20.72 -0.60 -14.81
CA ILE A 327 19.91 -1.78 -14.52
C ILE A 327 18.57 -1.73 -15.25
N LYS A 328 18.09 -2.91 -15.63
CA LYS A 328 16.72 -3.11 -16.13
C LYS A 328 16.04 -4.18 -15.29
N ASP A 329 14.76 -3.98 -15.04
CA ASP A 329 13.92 -5.01 -14.42
C ASP A 329 13.64 -6.16 -15.42
N LYS A 330 12.97 -7.22 -14.95
CA LYS A 330 12.63 -8.38 -15.82
C LYS A 330 11.73 -8.03 -17.01
N ASN A 331 11.02 -6.92 -16.95
CA ASN A 331 10.21 -6.41 -18.04
C ASN A 331 11.02 -5.50 -18.98
N GLY A 332 12.34 -5.34 -18.73
CA GLY A 332 13.23 -4.46 -19.47
C GLY A 332 13.03 -2.97 -19.20
N ASN A 333 12.35 -2.62 -18.12
CA ASN A 333 12.19 -1.23 -17.72
C ASN A 333 13.47 -0.73 -17.03
N ASN A 334 13.94 0.44 -17.41
CA ASN A 334 15.08 1.11 -16.80
C ASN A 334 14.65 1.96 -15.58
N LEU A 335 15.61 2.66 -14.95
CA LEU A 335 15.35 3.48 -13.76
C LEU A 335 14.39 4.66 -14.03
N ALA A 336 14.32 5.20 -15.26
CA ALA A 336 13.38 6.26 -15.60
C ALA A 336 11.93 5.81 -15.41
N TYR A 337 11.60 4.57 -15.81
CA TYR A 337 10.28 3.97 -15.57
C TYR A 337 9.93 3.97 -14.08
N HIS A 338 10.83 3.44 -13.24
CA HIS A 338 10.59 3.35 -11.80
C HIS A 338 10.46 4.73 -11.15
N LEU A 339 11.27 5.69 -11.57
CA LEU A 339 11.24 7.06 -11.04
C LEU A 339 9.93 7.78 -11.40
N ILE A 340 9.48 7.71 -12.66
CA ILE A 340 8.22 8.32 -13.10
C ILE A 340 7.03 7.70 -12.37
N ARG A 341 6.95 6.39 -12.23
CA ARG A 341 5.86 5.73 -11.49
C ARG A 341 5.83 6.07 -10.00
N SER A 342 6.95 6.49 -9.43
CA SER A 342 7.02 6.96 -8.04
C SER A 342 6.72 8.45 -7.88
N TYR A 343 6.57 9.17 -8.98
CA TYR A 343 6.30 10.60 -9.00
C TYR A 343 5.09 10.99 -8.14
N ARG A 344 5.21 12.13 -7.46
CA ARG A 344 4.12 12.79 -6.73
C ARG A 344 4.23 14.28 -6.97
N SER A 345 3.13 14.93 -7.34
CA SER A 345 3.11 16.36 -7.71
C SER A 345 3.62 17.27 -6.59
N ASN A 346 3.31 16.93 -5.34
CA ASN A 346 3.78 17.67 -4.15
C ASN A 346 5.27 17.44 -3.80
N LYS A 347 5.98 16.57 -4.55
CA LYS A 347 7.41 16.27 -4.40
C LYS A 347 8.18 16.48 -5.71
N PHE A 348 7.71 17.37 -6.54
CA PHE A 348 8.28 17.60 -7.86
C PHE A 348 9.76 18.00 -7.82
N GLU A 349 10.14 18.82 -6.87
CA GLU A 349 11.53 19.27 -6.68
C GLU A 349 12.45 18.09 -6.36
N GLU A 350 12.06 17.22 -5.42
CA GLU A 350 12.81 15.98 -5.10
C GLU A 350 12.92 15.08 -6.34
N PHE A 351 11.85 14.98 -7.13
CA PHE A 351 11.86 14.22 -8.38
C PHE A 351 12.89 14.77 -9.36
N GLN A 352 12.92 16.09 -9.60
CA GLN A 352 13.89 16.74 -10.49
C GLN A 352 15.33 16.54 -10.00
N GLN A 353 15.58 16.63 -8.70
CA GLN A 353 16.90 16.39 -8.11
C GLN A 353 17.36 14.95 -8.34
N LYS A 354 16.46 13.96 -8.18
CA LYS A 354 16.75 12.54 -8.46
C LYS A 354 17.04 12.32 -9.95
N VAL A 355 16.25 12.95 -10.84
CA VAL A 355 16.51 12.90 -12.29
C VAL A 355 17.91 13.44 -12.61
N LYS A 356 18.23 14.64 -12.12
CA LYS A 356 19.53 15.26 -12.34
C LYS A 356 20.66 14.35 -11.86
N LEU A 357 20.54 13.83 -10.66
CA LEU A 357 21.53 12.94 -10.05
C LEU A 357 21.79 11.68 -10.89
N LEU A 358 20.73 11.06 -11.43
CA LEU A 358 20.85 9.90 -12.30
C LEU A 358 21.46 10.26 -13.65
N SER A 359 21.06 11.40 -14.24
CA SER A 359 21.61 11.86 -15.52
C SER A 359 23.10 12.21 -15.41
N ASP A 360 23.54 12.84 -14.31
CA ASP A 360 24.94 13.12 -14.00
C ASP A 360 25.79 11.82 -13.86
N ARG A 361 25.13 10.69 -13.58
CA ARG A 361 25.74 9.33 -13.51
C ARG A 361 25.54 8.51 -14.78
N GLY A 362 25.07 9.11 -15.86
CA GLY A 362 25.01 8.50 -17.20
C GLY A 362 23.68 7.85 -17.56
N LEU A 363 22.63 7.95 -16.74
CA LEU A 363 21.29 7.50 -17.14
C LEU A 363 20.77 8.41 -18.27
N ASN A 364 20.47 7.81 -19.43
CA ASN A 364 19.67 8.49 -20.44
C ASN A 364 18.18 8.41 -20.07
N ILE A 365 17.66 9.47 -19.45
CA ILE A 365 16.28 9.53 -19.00
C ILE A 365 15.27 9.41 -20.14
N ALA A 366 15.64 9.86 -21.34
CA ALA A 366 14.81 9.82 -22.55
C ALA A 366 14.82 8.45 -23.25
N GLN A 367 15.62 7.50 -22.79
CA GLN A 367 15.69 6.18 -23.40
C GLN A 367 14.33 5.45 -23.32
N HIS A 368 13.88 4.91 -24.43
CA HIS A 368 12.65 4.13 -24.51
C HIS A 368 12.74 2.85 -23.67
N GLN A 369 11.60 2.42 -23.13
CA GLN A 369 11.48 1.15 -22.41
C GLN A 369 11.49 -0.03 -23.38
N GLN A 370 11.57 -1.26 -22.87
CA GLN A 370 11.60 -2.46 -23.73
C GLN A 370 10.34 -2.60 -24.59
N ASP A 371 9.18 -2.18 -24.09
CA ASP A 371 7.91 -2.14 -24.84
C ASP A 371 7.80 -0.96 -25.82
N GLY A 372 8.87 -0.17 -25.95
CA GLY A 372 8.91 1.02 -26.79
C GLY A 372 8.28 2.26 -26.15
N ASN A 373 7.77 2.20 -24.93
CA ASN A 373 7.20 3.40 -24.31
C ASN A 373 8.26 4.49 -24.11
N SER A 374 7.95 5.69 -24.59
CA SER A 374 8.73 6.91 -24.33
C SER A 374 8.34 7.53 -22.98
N LEU A 375 9.07 8.56 -22.55
CA LEU A 375 8.72 9.34 -21.34
C LEU A 375 7.29 9.88 -21.37
N TYR A 376 6.76 10.31 -22.54
CA TYR A 376 5.37 10.74 -22.65
C TYR A 376 4.39 9.62 -22.31
N HIS A 377 4.62 8.41 -22.83
CA HIS A 377 3.78 7.24 -22.52
C HIS A 377 3.76 6.93 -21.02
N LEU A 378 4.91 7.04 -20.35
CA LEU A 378 5.03 6.80 -18.91
C LEU A 378 4.37 7.92 -18.08
N ALA A 379 4.57 9.18 -18.47
CA ALA A 379 4.04 10.34 -17.76
C ALA A 379 2.50 10.39 -17.78
N LEU A 380 1.88 9.94 -18.88
CA LEU A 380 0.42 9.86 -19.01
C LEU A 380 -0.23 8.98 -17.94
N GLU A 381 0.47 7.97 -17.41
CA GLU A 381 -0.06 7.12 -16.35
C GLU A 381 -0.31 7.89 -15.03
N THR A 382 0.34 9.03 -14.85
CA THR A 382 0.17 9.88 -13.65
C THR A 382 -1.00 10.85 -13.78
N ASN A 383 -1.47 11.10 -14.98
CA ASN A 383 -2.48 12.10 -15.32
C ASN A 383 -2.13 13.50 -14.75
N ASP A 384 -0.83 13.87 -14.76
CA ASP A 384 -0.31 15.13 -14.21
C ASP A 384 0.34 15.98 -15.30
N LEU A 385 -0.29 17.12 -15.61
CA LEU A 385 0.19 18.05 -16.65
C LEU A 385 1.58 18.61 -16.32
N LYS A 386 1.91 18.81 -15.04
CA LYS A 386 3.24 19.30 -14.61
C LYS A 386 4.35 18.34 -15.01
N LEU A 387 4.09 17.03 -14.91
CA LEU A 387 5.04 16.01 -15.35
C LEU A 387 5.18 16.01 -16.88
N LEU A 388 4.08 16.18 -17.63
CA LEU A 388 4.12 16.24 -19.09
C LEU A 388 4.87 17.48 -19.60
N LEU A 389 4.73 18.65 -18.93
CA LEU A 389 5.52 19.85 -19.20
C LEU A 389 7.02 19.58 -19.00
N TRP A 390 7.39 18.90 -17.91
CA TRP A 390 8.76 18.49 -17.68
C TRP A 390 9.30 17.51 -18.75
N VAL A 391 8.48 16.56 -19.23
CA VAL A 391 8.88 15.64 -20.32
C VAL A 391 9.23 16.41 -21.59
N ARG A 392 8.48 17.47 -21.93
CA ARG A 392 8.76 18.32 -23.09
C ARG A 392 10.17 18.94 -23.04
N GLU A 393 10.64 19.36 -21.85
CA GLU A 393 11.97 19.94 -21.67
C GLU A 393 13.10 18.96 -22.00
N ASN A 394 12.82 17.65 -21.94
CA ASN A 394 13.77 16.57 -22.24
C ASN A 394 13.83 16.19 -23.73
N LYS A 395 13.22 17.00 -24.62
CA LYS A 395 13.26 16.85 -26.09
C LYS A 395 12.88 15.46 -26.61
N VAL A 396 11.94 14.82 -25.93
CA VAL A 396 11.39 13.52 -26.37
C VAL A 396 10.42 13.74 -27.52
N ASP A 397 10.47 12.89 -28.54
CA ASP A 397 9.51 12.94 -29.65
C ASP A 397 8.10 12.57 -29.15
N VAL A 398 7.17 13.53 -29.28
CA VAL A 398 5.77 13.36 -28.86
C VAL A 398 5.01 12.40 -29.78
N ASN A 399 5.49 12.22 -31.02
CA ASN A 399 4.87 11.39 -32.06
C ASN A 399 5.47 9.97 -32.14
N PHE A 400 6.41 9.67 -31.24
CA PHE A 400 7.01 8.35 -31.21
C PHE A 400 5.97 7.26 -30.92
N LYS A 401 5.94 6.22 -31.78
CA LYS A 401 5.10 5.02 -31.58
C LYS A 401 5.82 3.99 -30.72
N ASN A 402 5.14 3.49 -29.71
CA ASN A 402 5.62 2.32 -28.97
C ASN A 402 5.45 1.03 -29.80
N LYS A 403 5.82 -0.14 -29.25
CA LYS A 403 5.70 -1.43 -29.94
C LYS A 403 4.27 -1.89 -30.21
N ASN A 404 3.28 -1.23 -29.61
CA ASN A 404 1.86 -1.48 -29.88
C ASN A 404 1.30 -0.52 -30.96
N GLY A 405 2.16 0.22 -31.67
CA GLY A 405 1.74 1.20 -32.68
C GLY A 405 1.11 2.47 -32.10
N LEU A 406 1.17 2.71 -30.80
CA LEU A 406 0.52 3.83 -30.14
C LEU A 406 1.48 5.00 -29.94
N THR A 407 1.06 6.22 -30.29
CA THR A 407 1.70 7.46 -29.83
C THR A 407 1.19 7.86 -28.44
N ALA A 408 1.83 8.84 -27.82
CA ALA A 408 1.34 9.42 -26.58
C ALA A 408 -0.09 9.96 -26.71
N LEU A 409 -0.45 10.56 -27.87
CA LEU A 409 -1.79 11.09 -28.12
C LEU A 409 -2.84 9.97 -28.20
N HIS A 410 -2.53 8.82 -28.83
CA HIS A 410 -3.39 7.64 -28.82
C HIS A 410 -3.64 7.13 -27.39
N LYS A 411 -2.56 6.99 -26.57
CA LYS A 411 -2.69 6.55 -25.18
C LYS A 411 -3.54 7.54 -24.36
N ALA A 412 -3.36 8.85 -24.58
CA ALA A 412 -4.16 9.86 -23.92
C ALA A 412 -5.65 9.76 -24.33
N ALA A 413 -5.95 9.54 -25.61
CA ALA A 413 -7.31 9.37 -26.11
C ALA A 413 -8.05 8.23 -25.41
N MET A 414 -7.37 7.11 -25.19
CA MET A 414 -7.92 5.92 -24.49
C MET A 414 -8.15 6.12 -22.99
N THR A 415 -7.38 7.00 -22.32
CA THR A 415 -7.31 7.00 -20.84
C THR A 415 -7.66 8.32 -20.17
N SER A 416 -7.77 9.42 -20.93
CA SER A 416 -8.06 10.75 -20.36
C SER A 416 -9.49 10.85 -19.83
N LYS A 417 -9.65 11.64 -18.76
CA LYS A 417 -10.95 11.95 -18.12
C LYS A 417 -11.56 13.24 -18.63
N ASP A 418 -10.74 14.08 -19.24
CA ASP A 418 -11.09 15.38 -19.83
C ASP A 418 -10.14 15.71 -20.99
N VAL A 419 -10.34 16.86 -21.62
CA VAL A 419 -9.59 17.28 -22.82
C VAL A 419 -8.24 17.94 -22.56
N SER A 420 -7.89 18.21 -21.31
CA SER A 420 -6.73 19.05 -20.96
C SER A 420 -5.43 18.46 -21.50
N ILE A 421 -5.20 17.16 -21.26
CA ILE A 421 -4.00 16.45 -21.72
C ILE A 421 -4.00 16.32 -23.25
N LEU A 422 -5.15 16.01 -23.87
CA LEU A 422 -5.28 15.90 -25.32
C LEU A 422 -4.92 17.22 -26.01
N LYS A 423 -5.52 18.33 -25.55
CA LYS A 423 -5.23 19.67 -26.06
C LYS A 423 -3.77 20.08 -25.82
N TYR A 424 -3.22 19.73 -24.66
CA TYR A 424 -1.81 19.98 -24.37
C TYR A 424 -0.89 19.25 -25.36
N LEU A 425 -1.09 17.93 -25.57
CA LEU A 425 -0.27 17.16 -26.52
C LEU A 425 -0.35 17.73 -27.95
N LEU A 426 -1.53 18.09 -28.40
CA LEU A 426 -1.70 18.77 -29.69
C LEU A 426 -0.96 20.11 -29.76
N SER A 427 -0.99 20.90 -28.67
CA SER A 427 -0.32 22.21 -28.62
C SER A 427 1.21 22.14 -28.70
N ILE A 428 1.79 20.95 -28.37
CA ILE A 428 3.23 20.71 -28.45
C ILE A 428 3.65 19.92 -29.68
N GLY A 429 2.73 19.72 -30.64
CA GLY A 429 3.01 19.12 -31.94
C GLY A 429 2.67 17.64 -32.06
N ALA A 430 1.83 17.10 -31.19
CA ALA A 430 1.30 15.76 -31.41
C ALA A 430 0.44 15.73 -32.65
N ASP A 431 0.73 14.82 -33.58
CA ASP A 431 0.05 14.69 -34.86
C ASP A 431 -1.15 13.73 -34.72
N LYS A 432 -2.36 14.29 -34.83
CA LYS A 432 -3.61 13.55 -34.76
C LYS A 432 -3.91 12.70 -36.02
N THR A 433 -3.16 12.88 -37.09
CA THR A 433 -3.34 12.12 -38.33
C THR A 433 -2.62 10.77 -38.30
N ILE A 434 -1.70 10.57 -37.37
CA ILE A 434 -1.04 9.30 -37.18
C ILE A 434 -2.09 8.27 -36.73
N LYS A 435 -2.10 7.10 -37.37
CA LYS A 435 -2.97 5.98 -37.04
C LYS A 435 -2.22 4.90 -36.26
N THR A 436 -2.95 4.10 -35.49
CA THR A 436 -2.42 2.88 -34.87
C THR A 436 -2.06 1.83 -35.91
N ASP A 437 -1.44 0.72 -35.53
CA ASP A 437 -1.16 -0.40 -36.43
C ASP A 437 -2.44 -1.15 -36.84
N PHE A 438 -3.60 -0.83 -36.25
CA PHE A 438 -4.93 -1.30 -36.61
C PHE A 438 -5.73 -0.28 -37.42
N ASP A 439 -5.08 0.76 -37.94
CA ASP A 439 -5.69 1.85 -38.77
C ASP A 439 -6.67 2.76 -37.97
N GLU A 440 -6.64 2.72 -36.63
CA GLU A 440 -7.48 3.55 -35.78
C GLU A 440 -6.89 4.95 -35.64
N SER A 441 -7.73 5.96 -35.73
CA SER A 441 -7.35 7.35 -35.48
C SER A 441 -7.43 7.68 -33.97
N VAL A 442 -6.83 8.80 -33.59
CA VAL A 442 -6.98 9.36 -32.24
C VAL A 442 -8.45 9.64 -31.91
N TYR A 443 -9.24 10.05 -32.92
CA TYR A 443 -10.67 10.30 -32.73
C TYR A 443 -11.44 9.00 -32.45
N ASP A 444 -11.14 7.90 -33.14
CA ASP A 444 -11.78 6.60 -32.93
C ASP A 444 -11.56 6.13 -31.49
N LEU A 445 -10.31 6.13 -31.03
CA LEU A 445 -9.94 5.75 -29.67
C LEU A 445 -10.58 6.66 -28.59
N ALA A 446 -10.65 7.96 -28.84
CA ALA A 446 -11.31 8.90 -27.92
C ALA A 446 -12.83 8.67 -27.86
N SER A 447 -13.45 8.27 -28.99
CA SER A 447 -14.89 8.01 -29.06
C SER A 447 -15.28 6.73 -28.32
N GLU A 448 -14.34 5.78 -28.11
CA GLU A 448 -14.54 4.57 -27.30
C GLU A 448 -14.23 4.78 -25.81
N ASN A 449 -13.63 5.90 -25.44
CA ASN A 449 -13.29 6.17 -24.05
C ASN A 449 -14.53 6.46 -23.19
N GLU A 450 -14.93 5.50 -22.36
CA GLU A 450 -16.11 5.58 -21.49
C GLU A 450 -16.10 6.80 -20.56
N LEU A 451 -14.91 7.27 -20.13
CA LEU A 451 -14.81 8.43 -19.25
C LEU A 451 -15.13 9.72 -19.96
N LEU A 452 -14.70 9.86 -21.22
CA LEU A 452 -15.04 11.00 -22.06
C LEU A 452 -16.53 10.99 -22.43
N GLN A 453 -17.07 9.82 -22.79
CA GLN A 453 -18.50 9.63 -23.12
C GLN A 453 -19.39 9.96 -21.91
N LYS A 454 -19.10 9.38 -20.73
CA LYS A 454 -19.88 9.59 -19.51
C LYS A 454 -19.96 11.06 -19.09
N ASN A 455 -18.90 11.82 -19.36
CA ASN A 455 -18.80 13.23 -19.06
C ASN A 455 -19.30 14.14 -20.20
N ASN A 456 -19.84 13.59 -21.30
CA ASN A 456 -20.29 14.30 -22.49
C ASN A 456 -19.23 15.27 -23.05
N ILE A 457 -17.99 14.84 -23.10
CA ILE A 457 -16.86 15.66 -23.54
C ILE A 457 -16.86 15.79 -25.08
N ASP A 458 -16.81 17.02 -25.58
CA ASP A 458 -16.64 17.27 -27.03
C ASP A 458 -15.21 16.92 -27.48
N ILE A 459 -15.11 15.97 -28.40
CA ILE A 459 -13.85 15.45 -28.98
C ILE A 459 -13.69 15.79 -30.48
N GLN A 460 -14.55 16.63 -31.04
CA GLN A 460 -14.53 16.95 -32.50
C GLN A 460 -13.19 17.55 -32.96
N PHE A 461 -12.44 18.22 -32.10
CA PHE A 461 -11.11 18.75 -32.38
C PHE A 461 -10.05 17.68 -32.67
N LEU A 462 -10.34 16.40 -32.45
CA LEU A 462 -9.47 15.27 -32.78
C LEU A 462 -9.66 14.70 -34.18
N LYS A 463 -10.72 15.11 -34.90
CA LYS A 463 -10.95 14.75 -36.30
C LYS A 463 -9.92 15.34 -37.26
#